data_e219a9b135ecaa7dd121ab37f44fb88e
#
_entry.id   e219a9b135ecaa7dd121ab37f44fb88e
#
_cell.length_a   1.000
_cell.length_b   1.000
_cell.length_c   1.000
_cell.angle_alpha   90.00
_cell.angle_beta   90.00
_cell.angle_gamma   90.00
#
_symmetry.space_group_name_H-M   'P 1'
#
loop_
_entity.id
_entity.type
_entity.pdbx_description
1 polymer ?
#
loop_
_entity_poly.entity_id
_entity_poly.type
_entity_poly.pdbx_seq_one_letter_code
_entity_poly.pdbx_strand_id
1 'polypeptide(L)'
;MLNFEQSPLNAAEARVLATLMEKARTVPDSYPLTLNSLQSGCNQKSSREPVMNLGEDEIAQALDGLRERSLVFESSGGRTARYEHNFERAVGVPSQAAALLGLLLLRGPQTAGELRLNAERWHRFADIGSVEVFLEELQQRSPDKGGPLVLKLERAPGAREQRWAQLLCGPVELQAAASAGSAAPAGSHASAELQALAERVSALEALVAELQQRLAAAGA
;
A
#
# COMPACT_ATOMS: atom_id res chain seq x y z
N MET A 1 19.30 -16.67 0.82
CA MET A 1 18.81 -15.28 0.92
C MET A 1 17.46 -15.19 0.24
N LEU A 2 16.54 -14.37 0.71
CA LEU A 2 15.20 -14.26 0.12
C LEU A 2 15.27 -13.64 -1.28
N ASN A 3 14.63 -14.27 -2.25
CA ASN A 3 14.50 -13.77 -3.61
C ASN A 3 12.99 -13.61 -3.92
N PHE A 4 12.54 -12.36 -3.97
CA PHE A 4 11.13 -12.04 -4.18
C PHE A 4 10.69 -12.12 -5.66
N GLU A 5 11.63 -12.16 -6.59
CA GLU A 5 11.33 -12.44 -7.99
C GLU A 5 10.86 -13.89 -8.18
N GLN A 6 11.52 -14.84 -7.51
CA GLN A 6 11.17 -16.27 -7.57
C GLN A 6 10.04 -16.66 -6.63
N SER A 7 9.92 -15.99 -5.51
CA SER A 7 8.91 -16.25 -4.48
C SER A 7 8.33 -14.94 -3.96
N PRO A 8 7.44 -14.28 -4.73
CA PRO A 8 6.82 -13.03 -4.34
C PRO A 8 5.89 -13.20 -3.15
N LEU A 9 5.68 -12.11 -2.41
CA LEU A 9 4.65 -12.03 -1.39
C LEU A 9 3.28 -11.91 -2.07
N ASN A 10 2.29 -12.63 -1.55
CA ASN A 10 0.91 -12.36 -1.92
C ASN A 10 0.38 -11.08 -1.22
N ALA A 11 -0.79 -10.61 -1.62
CA ALA A 11 -1.34 -9.35 -1.13
C ALA A 11 -1.61 -9.36 0.39
N ALA A 12 -2.05 -10.48 0.95
CA ALA A 12 -2.28 -10.63 2.39
C ALA A 12 -0.96 -10.66 3.17
N GLU A 13 0.03 -11.42 2.71
CA GLU A 13 1.38 -11.46 3.29
C GLU A 13 2.04 -10.08 3.30
N ALA A 14 1.96 -9.36 2.19
CA ALA A 14 2.50 -8.01 2.07
C ALA A 14 1.84 -7.03 3.05
N ARG A 15 0.50 -7.09 3.17
CA ARG A 15 -0.26 -6.26 4.08
C ARG A 15 0.06 -6.59 5.56
N VAL A 16 0.10 -7.85 5.92
CA VAL A 16 0.41 -8.32 7.28
C VAL A 16 1.82 -7.88 7.68
N LEU A 17 2.81 -8.17 6.84
CA LEU A 17 4.21 -7.82 7.08
C LEU A 17 4.39 -6.31 7.24
N ALA A 18 3.89 -5.52 6.30
CA ALA A 18 4.02 -4.07 6.34
C ALA A 18 3.26 -3.44 7.53
N THR A 19 2.14 -4.03 7.95
CA THR A 19 1.44 -3.60 9.16
C THR A 19 2.27 -3.88 10.42
N LEU A 20 2.91 -5.04 10.53
CA LEU A 20 3.84 -5.33 11.63
C LEU A 20 5.00 -4.34 11.65
N MET A 21 5.61 -4.04 10.50
CA MET A 21 6.69 -3.07 10.37
C MET A 21 6.24 -1.66 10.80
N GLU A 22 5.04 -1.24 10.40
CA GLU A 22 4.45 0.03 10.82
C GLU A 22 4.28 0.10 12.34
N LYS A 23 3.62 -0.90 12.91
CA LYS A 23 3.24 -0.87 14.33
C LYS A 23 4.44 -1.00 15.26
N ALA A 24 5.50 -1.70 14.85
CA ALA A 24 6.76 -1.73 15.59
C ALA A 24 7.36 -0.32 15.81
N ARG A 25 7.12 0.62 14.88
CA ARG A 25 7.64 1.99 14.93
C ARG A 25 6.66 2.99 15.51
N THR A 26 5.37 2.82 15.23
CA THR A 26 4.34 3.83 15.56
C THR A 26 3.62 3.58 16.87
N VAL A 27 3.59 2.35 17.35
CA VAL A 27 2.94 1.95 18.62
C VAL A 27 3.75 0.88 19.38
N PRO A 28 5.01 1.16 19.73
CA PRO A 28 5.93 0.18 20.33
C PRO A 28 5.40 -0.42 21.65
N ASP A 29 4.62 0.32 22.42
CA ASP A 29 4.06 -0.14 23.70
C ASP A 29 3.06 -1.32 23.52
N SER A 30 2.45 -1.43 22.35
CA SER A 30 1.50 -2.51 22.00
C SER A 30 2.14 -3.61 21.15
N TYR A 31 3.42 -3.49 20.83
CA TYR A 31 4.16 -4.43 20.01
C TYR A 31 4.96 -5.43 20.89
N PRO A 32 5.04 -6.73 20.55
CA PRO A 32 4.49 -7.46 19.41
C PRO A 32 2.95 -7.57 19.42
N LEU A 33 2.33 -7.66 18.22
CA LEU A 33 0.87 -7.61 18.06
C LEU A 33 0.20 -8.96 18.25
N THR A 34 -0.99 -8.95 18.85
CA THR A 34 -1.91 -10.11 18.82
C THR A 34 -2.57 -10.20 17.44
N LEU A 35 -3.14 -11.36 17.08
CA LEU A 35 -3.85 -11.58 15.82
C LEU A 35 -4.97 -10.55 15.60
N ASN A 36 -5.78 -10.28 16.61
CA ASN A 36 -6.87 -9.29 16.55
C ASN A 36 -6.34 -7.85 16.31
N SER A 37 -5.26 -7.46 17.04
CA SER A 37 -4.64 -6.14 16.83
C SER A 37 -4.04 -6.00 15.43
N LEU A 38 -3.47 -7.09 14.91
CA LEU A 38 -2.92 -7.17 13.57
C LEU A 38 -4.03 -7.04 12.51
N GLN A 39 -5.14 -7.77 12.66
CA GLN A 39 -6.30 -7.69 11.80
C GLN A 39 -6.84 -6.26 11.73
N SER A 40 -7.03 -5.63 12.89
CA SER A 40 -7.46 -4.23 12.96
C SER A 40 -6.48 -3.29 12.24
N GLY A 41 -5.18 -3.55 12.36
CA GLY A 41 -4.13 -2.78 11.67
C GLY A 41 -4.11 -2.99 10.15
N CYS A 42 -4.34 -4.21 9.67
CA CYS A 42 -4.40 -4.55 8.25
C CYS A 42 -5.60 -3.88 7.54
N ASN A 43 -6.75 -3.84 8.23
CA ASN A 43 -8.01 -3.37 7.70
C ASN A 43 -8.29 -1.88 7.95
N GLN A 44 -7.28 -1.10 8.34
CA GLN A 44 -7.41 0.35 8.49
C GLN A 44 -7.86 0.99 7.16
N LYS A 45 -8.77 1.97 7.24
CA LYS A 45 -9.28 2.69 6.06
C LYS A 45 -8.36 3.80 5.58
N SER A 46 -7.36 4.17 6.37
CA SER A 46 -6.39 5.22 6.05
C SER A 46 -4.98 4.65 5.96
N SER A 47 -4.14 5.26 5.13
CA SER A 47 -2.74 4.84 4.94
C SER A 47 -2.60 3.41 4.41
N ARG A 48 -3.59 2.95 3.65
CA ARG A 48 -3.66 1.63 3.02
C ARG A 48 -4.14 1.77 1.58
N GLU A 49 -3.38 1.23 0.64
CA GLU A 49 -3.74 1.18 -0.78
C GLU A 49 -3.37 -0.20 -1.34
N PRO A 50 -4.34 -0.99 -1.79
CA PRO A 50 -5.79 -0.79 -1.65
C PRO A 50 -6.27 -0.94 -0.20
N VAL A 51 -7.45 -0.45 0.12
CA VAL A 51 -8.12 -0.79 1.39
C VAL A 51 -8.54 -2.26 1.31
N MET A 52 -8.23 -3.03 2.35
CA MET A 52 -8.52 -4.47 2.42
C MET A 52 -9.46 -4.77 3.60
N ASN A 53 -10.13 -5.91 3.53
CA ASN A 53 -10.95 -6.44 4.62
C ASN A 53 -10.61 -7.92 4.84
N LEU A 54 -9.39 -8.16 5.39
CA LEU A 54 -8.88 -9.50 5.62
C LEU A 54 -9.58 -10.15 6.83
N GLY A 55 -10.02 -11.39 6.62
CA GLY A 55 -10.51 -12.24 7.70
C GLY A 55 -9.38 -12.76 8.58
N GLU A 56 -9.75 -13.31 9.75
CA GLU A 56 -8.79 -13.87 10.70
C GLU A 56 -8.02 -15.05 10.08
N ASP A 57 -8.71 -15.92 9.33
CA ASP A 57 -8.10 -17.07 8.66
C ASP A 57 -7.09 -16.64 7.58
N GLU A 58 -7.39 -15.59 6.81
CA GLU A 58 -6.50 -15.07 5.78
C GLU A 58 -5.22 -14.49 6.41
N ILE A 59 -5.34 -13.82 7.54
CA ILE A 59 -4.20 -13.28 8.28
C ILE A 59 -3.38 -14.41 8.90
N ALA A 60 -4.02 -15.43 9.47
CA ALA A 60 -3.33 -16.61 10.01
C ALA A 60 -2.53 -17.33 8.91
N GLN A 61 -3.13 -17.56 7.75
CA GLN A 61 -2.46 -18.15 6.59
C GLN A 61 -1.28 -17.28 6.10
N ALA A 62 -1.45 -15.97 6.05
CA ALA A 62 -0.37 -15.05 5.69
C ALA A 62 0.79 -15.08 6.71
N LEU A 63 0.48 -15.15 8.00
CA LEU A 63 1.48 -15.30 9.06
C LEU A 63 2.27 -16.60 8.91
N ASP A 64 1.62 -17.72 8.59
CA ASP A 64 2.29 -19.00 8.38
C ASP A 64 3.28 -18.91 7.20
N GLY A 65 2.87 -18.38 6.06
CA GLY A 65 3.75 -18.17 4.91
C GLY A 65 4.94 -17.23 5.21
N LEU A 66 4.71 -16.19 6.00
CA LEU A 66 5.77 -15.27 6.43
C LEU A 66 6.74 -15.90 7.44
N ARG A 67 6.25 -16.78 8.31
CA ARG A 67 7.08 -17.52 9.28
C ARG A 67 7.98 -18.54 8.59
N GLU A 68 7.48 -19.27 7.58
CA GLU A 68 8.28 -20.18 6.75
C GLU A 68 9.47 -19.46 6.09
N ARG A 69 9.29 -18.18 5.73
CA ARG A 69 10.34 -17.31 5.16
C ARG A 69 11.18 -16.60 6.22
N SER A 70 10.95 -16.84 7.52
CA SER A 70 11.62 -16.13 8.63
C SER A 70 11.43 -14.60 8.59
N LEU A 71 10.37 -14.11 7.94
CA LEU A 71 10.01 -12.69 7.90
C LEU A 71 9.22 -12.24 9.14
N VAL A 72 8.57 -13.18 9.82
CA VAL A 72 7.80 -12.97 11.04
C VAL A 72 8.16 -14.04 12.06
N PHE A 73 8.21 -13.64 13.32
CA PHE A 73 8.32 -14.54 14.46
C PHE A 73 7.07 -14.50 15.30
N GLU A 74 6.72 -15.64 15.89
CA GLU A 74 5.69 -15.79 16.88
C GLU A 74 6.31 -15.93 18.25
N SER A 75 5.82 -15.17 19.21
CA SER A 75 6.17 -15.24 20.61
C SER A 75 5.00 -15.80 21.41
N SER A 76 5.16 -16.96 22.00
CA SER A 76 4.14 -17.67 22.78
C SER A 76 4.37 -17.62 24.29
N GLY A 77 5.12 -16.65 24.80
CA GLY A 77 5.45 -16.48 26.21
C GLY A 77 4.26 -16.12 27.14
N GLY A 78 3.03 -16.02 26.61
CA GLY A 78 1.82 -15.65 27.33
C GLY A 78 0.60 -16.48 26.97
N ARG A 79 -0.60 -16.05 27.42
CA ARG A 79 -1.88 -16.69 27.10
C ARG A 79 -2.30 -16.52 25.63
N THR A 80 -1.72 -15.56 24.93
CA THR A 80 -2.07 -15.19 23.56
C THR A 80 -0.81 -15.07 22.73
N ALA A 81 -0.79 -15.69 21.56
CA ALA A 81 0.28 -15.56 20.58
C ALA A 81 0.45 -14.10 20.15
N ARG A 82 1.70 -13.67 19.98
CA ARG A 82 2.06 -12.35 19.50
C ARG A 82 3.04 -12.46 18.37
N TYR A 83 2.98 -11.54 17.43
CA TYR A 83 3.73 -11.58 16.18
C TYR A 83 4.60 -10.33 16.04
N GLU A 84 5.85 -10.56 15.61
CA GLU A 84 6.82 -9.51 15.32
C GLU A 84 7.50 -9.76 13.98
N HIS A 85 7.85 -8.67 13.27
CA HIS A 85 8.58 -8.81 12.01
C HIS A 85 10.08 -8.98 12.25
N ASN A 86 10.73 -9.70 11.32
CA ASN A 86 12.18 -9.86 11.24
C ASN A 86 12.73 -9.33 9.91
N PHE A 87 12.02 -8.38 9.28
CA PHE A 87 12.25 -7.96 7.90
C PHE A 87 13.68 -7.50 7.64
N GLU A 88 14.19 -6.59 8.47
CA GLU A 88 15.51 -5.99 8.29
C GLU A 88 16.62 -7.06 8.24
N ARG A 89 16.56 -8.01 9.14
CA ARG A 89 17.56 -9.12 9.22
C ARG A 89 17.35 -10.14 8.11
N ALA A 90 16.12 -10.55 7.84
CA ALA A 90 15.81 -11.59 6.86
C ALA A 90 16.12 -11.12 5.43
N VAL A 91 15.86 -9.86 5.12
CA VAL A 91 16.13 -9.26 3.80
C VAL A 91 17.54 -8.70 3.70
N GLY A 92 18.17 -8.34 4.82
CA GLY A 92 19.49 -7.75 4.86
C GLY A 92 19.52 -6.30 4.37
N VAL A 93 18.58 -5.49 4.89
CA VAL A 93 18.48 -4.06 4.59
C VAL A 93 18.53 -3.23 5.87
N PRO A 94 19.05 -1.99 5.83
CA PRO A 94 19.03 -1.11 6.99
C PRO A 94 17.60 -0.63 7.30
N SER A 95 17.39 -0.13 8.51
CA SER A 95 16.07 0.29 9.01
C SER A 95 15.44 1.42 8.19
N GLN A 96 16.25 2.29 7.58
CA GLN A 96 15.82 3.36 6.69
C GLN A 96 15.17 2.78 5.41
N ALA A 97 15.87 1.84 4.77
CA ALA A 97 15.38 1.15 3.58
C ALA A 97 14.13 0.31 3.90
N ALA A 98 14.11 -0.36 5.05
CA ALA A 98 12.93 -1.10 5.51
C ALA A 98 11.71 -0.20 5.69
N ALA A 99 11.88 1.01 6.23
CA ALA A 99 10.78 1.98 6.37
C ALA A 99 10.20 2.38 5.00
N LEU A 100 11.03 2.63 4.00
CA LEU A 100 10.59 2.95 2.63
C LEU A 100 9.84 1.78 1.99
N LEU A 101 10.37 0.56 2.11
CA LEU A 101 9.72 -0.65 1.59
C LEU A 101 8.37 -0.91 2.27
N GLY A 102 8.27 -0.76 3.57
CA GLY A 102 7.02 -0.90 4.31
C GLY A 102 5.96 0.11 3.88
N LEU A 103 6.35 1.35 3.60
CA LEU A 103 5.45 2.39 3.08
C LEU A 103 4.96 2.07 1.66
N LEU A 104 5.86 1.59 0.79
CA LEU A 104 5.49 1.17 -0.56
C LEU A 104 4.56 -0.05 -0.55
N LEU A 105 4.74 -0.99 0.37
CA LEU A 105 3.83 -2.14 0.57
C LEU A 105 2.45 -1.71 1.06
N LEU A 106 2.36 -0.69 1.92
CA LEU A 106 1.08 -0.23 2.49
C LEU A 106 0.31 0.70 1.56
N ARG A 107 0.99 1.54 0.81
CA ARG A 107 0.40 2.68 0.08
C ARG A 107 0.60 2.62 -1.44
N GLY A 108 1.25 1.56 -1.94
CA GLY A 108 1.57 1.46 -3.36
C GLY A 108 2.67 2.44 -3.82
N PRO A 109 2.77 2.69 -5.13
CA PRO A 109 3.83 3.53 -5.69
C PRO A 109 3.75 4.99 -5.25
N GLN A 110 4.91 5.56 -4.83
CA GLN A 110 5.04 6.92 -4.31
C GLN A 110 6.25 7.64 -4.89
N THR A 111 6.20 8.98 -4.95
CA THR A 111 7.38 9.81 -5.22
C THR A 111 8.32 9.82 -4.02
N ALA A 112 9.59 10.21 -4.20
CA ALA A 112 10.53 10.35 -3.10
C ALA A 112 10.07 11.39 -2.07
N GLY A 113 9.42 12.47 -2.53
CA GLY A 113 8.82 13.49 -1.67
C GLY A 113 7.66 12.96 -0.83
N GLU A 114 6.73 12.18 -1.43
CA GLU A 114 5.65 11.52 -0.71
C GLU A 114 6.18 10.52 0.32
N LEU A 115 7.19 9.72 -0.05
CA LEU A 115 7.83 8.77 0.86
C LEU A 115 8.46 9.46 2.06
N ARG A 116 9.18 10.57 1.85
CA ARG A 116 9.78 11.35 2.93
C ARG A 116 8.73 11.83 3.95
N LEU A 117 7.62 12.39 3.45
CA LEU A 117 6.52 12.87 4.30
C LEU A 117 5.84 11.71 5.06
N ASN A 118 5.54 10.62 4.37
CA ASN A 118 4.87 9.46 4.96
C ASN A 118 5.77 8.67 5.94
N ALA A 119 7.08 8.79 5.78
CA ALA A 119 8.07 8.11 6.63
C ALA A 119 8.28 8.79 7.98
N GLU A 120 7.81 10.02 8.21
CA GLU A 120 8.19 10.82 9.39
C GLU A 120 7.97 10.09 10.73
N ARG A 121 6.94 9.27 10.83
CA ARG A 121 6.65 8.47 12.03
C ARG A 121 7.41 7.14 12.10
N TRP A 122 8.03 6.71 10.99
CA TRP A 122 8.78 5.45 10.91
C TRP A 122 10.28 5.70 11.02
N HIS A 123 10.75 6.65 10.22
CA HIS A 123 12.12 7.13 10.20
C HIS A 123 12.17 8.55 9.62
N ARG A 124 12.86 9.45 10.31
CA ARG A 124 12.97 10.85 9.88
C ARG A 124 14.17 11.00 8.94
N PHE A 125 13.87 11.17 7.65
CA PHE A 125 14.89 11.48 6.63
C PHE A 125 15.21 12.98 6.63
N ALA A 126 16.47 13.31 6.45
CA ALA A 126 16.94 14.71 6.44
C ALA A 126 16.29 15.50 5.29
N ASP A 127 16.35 14.95 4.08
CA ASP A 127 15.86 15.56 2.85
C ASP A 127 15.36 14.50 1.86
N ILE A 128 14.89 14.93 0.68
CA ILE A 128 14.42 14.05 -0.39
C ILE A 128 15.60 13.28 -1.00
N GLY A 129 16.79 13.92 -1.11
CA GLY A 129 17.98 13.28 -1.66
C GLY A 129 18.40 12.05 -0.83
N SER A 130 18.30 12.12 0.50
CA SER A 130 18.58 10.97 1.36
C SER A 130 17.62 9.80 1.12
N VAL A 131 16.35 10.06 0.80
CA VAL A 131 15.39 9.02 0.41
C VAL A 131 15.78 8.40 -0.94
N GLU A 132 16.14 9.24 -1.92
CA GLU A 132 16.53 8.78 -3.26
C GLU A 132 17.75 7.87 -3.22
N VAL A 133 18.76 8.19 -2.41
CA VAL A 133 19.96 7.35 -2.23
C VAL A 133 19.58 5.93 -1.77
N PHE A 134 18.75 5.79 -0.73
CA PHE A 134 18.29 4.47 -0.28
C PHE A 134 17.46 3.74 -1.34
N LEU A 135 16.61 4.44 -2.10
CA LEU A 135 15.82 3.83 -3.17
C LEU A 135 16.72 3.36 -4.33
N GLU A 136 17.72 4.14 -4.69
CA GLU A 136 18.71 3.75 -5.72
C GLU A 136 19.54 2.54 -5.29
N GLU A 137 20.00 2.49 -4.02
CA GLU A 137 20.67 1.32 -3.47
C GLU A 137 19.77 0.07 -3.50
N LEU A 138 18.49 0.20 -3.20
CA LEU A 138 17.52 -0.90 -3.27
C LEU A 138 17.26 -1.35 -4.71
N GLN A 139 17.27 -0.43 -5.68
CA GLN A 139 17.13 -0.74 -7.10
C GLN A 139 18.38 -1.41 -7.68
N GLN A 140 19.57 -0.99 -7.24
CA GLN A 140 20.85 -1.50 -7.73
C GLN A 140 21.35 -2.73 -6.96
N ARG A 141 20.52 -3.30 -6.09
CA ARG A 141 20.87 -4.42 -5.24
C ARG A 141 21.25 -5.64 -6.08
N SER A 142 22.42 -6.22 -5.77
CA SER A 142 22.96 -7.34 -6.53
C SER A 142 22.10 -8.61 -6.43
N PRO A 143 22.14 -9.50 -7.44
CA PRO A 143 21.44 -10.80 -7.42
C PRO A 143 21.85 -11.67 -6.22
N ASP A 144 23.11 -11.64 -5.80
CA ASP A 144 23.61 -12.39 -4.63
C ASP A 144 22.94 -11.99 -3.32
N LYS A 145 22.40 -10.78 -3.28
CA LYS A 145 21.61 -10.26 -2.14
C LYS A 145 20.10 -10.43 -2.32
N GLY A 146 19.66 -11.17 -3.34
CA GLY A 146 18.25 -11.40 -3.64
C GLY A 146 17.65 -10.45 -4.69
N GLY A 147 18.48 -9.65 -5.37
CA GLY A 147 18.08 -8.76 -6.46
C GLY A 147 17.42 -7.45 -6.03
N PRO A 148 16.98 -6.65 -7.00
CA PRO A 148 16.30 -5.36 -6.77
C PRO A 148 15.03 -5.52 -5.92
N LEU A 149 14.78 -4.55 -5.05
CA LEU A 149 13.58 -4.53 -4.18
C LEU A 149 12.61 -3.40 -4.53
N VAL A 150 13.05 -2.43 -5.33
CA VAL A 150 12.24 -1.34 -5.86
C VAL A 150 12.55 -1.09 -7.32
N LEU A 151 11.60 -0.45 -8.01
CA LEU A 151 11.72 0.00 -9.38
C LEU A 151 11.26 1.45 -9.48
N LYS A 152 12.06 2.30 -10.14
CA LYS A 152 11.65 3.65 -10.52
C LYS A 152 10.80 3.56 -11.78
N LEU A 153 9.53 3.92 -11.67
CA LEU A 153 8.57 3.84 -12.76
C LEU A 153 8.81 4.93 -13.79
N GLU A 154 8.38 4.69 -15.02
CA GLU A 154 8.33 5.74 -16.03
C GLU A 154 7.41 6.88 -15.57
N ARG A 155 7.73 8.09 -16.03
CA ARG A 155 6.93 9.27 -15.68
C ARG A 155 5.57 9.18 -16.34
N ALA A 156 4.51 9.20 -15.52
CA ALA A 156 3.16 9.24 -16.04
C ALA A 156 2.90 10.58 -16.82
N PRO A 157 2.09 10.56 -17.86
CA PRO A 157 1.72 11.77 -18.60
C PRO A 157 1.18 12.86 -17.66
N GLY A 158 1.78 14.07 -17.72
CA GLY A 158 1.40 15.20 -16.86
C GLY A 158 1.99 15.16 -15.43
N ALA A 159 2.64 14.10 -15.01
CA ALA A 159 3.31 14.06 -13.71
C ALA A 159 4.63 14.84 -13.73
N ARG A 160 4.96 15.52 -12.62
CA ARG A 160 6.23 16.23 -12.46
C ARG A 160 7.36 15.31 -12.05
N GLU A 161 7.07 14.29 -11.24
CA GLU A 161 8.04 13.38 -10.63
C GLU A 161 7.73 11.93 -11.00
N GLN A 162 8.77 11.09 -10.97
CA GLN A 162 8.64 9.65 -11.12
C GLN A 162 8.25 9.03 -9.78
N ARG A 163 7.52 7.91 -9.82
CA ARG A 163 7.15 7.13 -8.65
C ARG A 163 8.06 5.93 -8.52
N TRP A 164 8.25 5.49 -7.30
CA TRP A 164 8.93 4.26 -6.94
C TRP A 164 7.90 3.21 -6.55
N ALA A 165 8.08 2.00 -7.05
CA ALA A 165 7.25 0.83 -6.70
C ALA A 165 8.14 -0.23 -6.04
N GLN A 166 7.57 -1.03 -5.14
CA GLN A 166 8.24 -2.18 -4.56
C GLN A 166 8.17 -3.40 -5.51
N LEU A 167 9.10 -4.34 -5.39
CA LEU A 167 9.17 -5.57 -6.18
C LEU A 167 8.98 -6.84 -5.32
N LEU A 168 8.64 -6.68 -4.04
CA LEU A 168 8.47 -7.81 -3.12
C LEU A 168 7.22 -8.66 -3.46
N CYS A 169 6.25 -8.08 -4.16
CA CYS A 169 5.05 -8.77 -4.64
C CYS A 169 5.16 -9.19 -6.13
N GLY A 170 6.37 -9.28 -6.66
CA GLY A 170 6.62 -9.57 -8.07
C GLY A 170 6.69 -8.33 -8.95
N PRO A 171 6.76 -8.48 -10.27
CA PRO A 171 6.81 -7.39 -11.24
C PRO A 171 5.60 -6.45 -11.12
N VAL A 172 5.82 -5.17 -11.42
CA VAL A 172 4.79 -4.12 -11.25
C VAL A 172 3.53 -4.38 -12.08
N GLU A 173 3.67 -4.96 -13.26
CA GLU A 173 2.54 -5.32 -14.14
C GLU A 173 1.62 -6.37 -13.51
N LEU A 174 2.20 -7.36 -12.81
CA LEU A 174 1.42 -8.37 -12.08
C LEU A 174 0.71 -7.76 -10.87
N GLN A 175 1.32 -6.79 -10.21
CA GLN A 175 0.71 -6.08 -9.08
C GLN A 175 -0.48 -5.23 -9.52
N ALA A 176 -0.37 -4.55 -10.68
CA ALA A 176 -1.47 -3.79 -11.26
C ALA A 176 -2.65 -4.69 -11.65
N ALA A 177 -2.37 -5.87 -12.22
CA ALA A 177 -3.38 -6.86 -12.57
C ALA A 177 -4.03 -7.48 -11.32
N ALA A 178 -3.26 -7.77 -10.27
CA ALA A 178 -3.77 -8.27 -9.00
C ALA A 178 -4.65 -7.25 -8.27
N SER A 179 -4.27 -5.97 -8.31
CA SER A 179 -5.07 -4.87 -7.74
C SER A 179 -6.38 -4.68 -8.50
N ALA A 180 -6.37 -4.84 -9.83
CA ALA A 180 -7.57 -4.79 -10.66
C ALA A 180 -8.49 -6.01 -10.43
N GLY A 181 -7.92 -7.18 -10.12
CA GLY A 181 -8.67 -8.42 -9.84
C GLY A 181 -9.20 -8.53 -8.41
N SER A 182 -8.56 -7.85 -7.45
CA SER A 182 -9.00 -7.78 -6.04
C SER A 182 -10.02 -6.67 -5.78
N ALA A 183 -10.24 -5.77 -6.73
CA ALA A 183 -11.40 -4.90 -6.76
C ALA A 183 -12.61 -5.78 -7.11
N ALA A 184 -13.18 -6.49 -6.11
CA ALA A 184 -14.59 -6.83 -6.16
C ALA A 184 -15.37 -5.56 -6.50
N PRO A 185 -16.51 -5.63 -7.22
CA PRO A 185 -17.03 -4.56 -8.07
C PRO A 185 -17.57 -3.33 -7.33
N ALA A 186 -16.69 -2.63 -6.62
CA ALA A 186 -16.97 -1.25 -6.20
C ALA A 186 -16.93 -0.28 -7.41
N GLY A 187 -16.24 -0.67 -8.48
CA GLY A 187 -16.18 0.11 -9.72
C GLY A 187 -17.49 0.17 -10.49
N SER A 188 -18.37 -0.83 -10.36
CA SER A 188 -19.69 -0.79 -10.99
C SER A 188 -20.65 0.17 -10.25
N HIS A 189 -20.55 0.27 -8.93
CA HIS A 189 -21.36 1.22 -8.17
C HIS A 189 -20.90 2.66 -8.36
N ALA A 190 -19.58 2.94 -8.28
CA ALA A 190 -19.04 4.27 -8.51
C ALA A 190 -19.25 4.74 -9.97
N SER A 191 -19.12 3.84 -10.95
CA SER A 191 -19.41 4.15 -12.35
C SER A 191 -20.92 4.37 -12.57
N ALA A 192 -21.77 3.56 -11.95
CA ALA A 192 -23.22 3.73 -12.00
C ALA A 192 -23.69 5.01 -11.26
N GLU A 193 -23.07 5.34 -10.12
CA GLU A 193 -23.34 6.58 -9.40
C GLU A 193 -22.88 7.81 -10.17
N LEU A 194 -21.69 7.77 -10.81
CA LEU A 194 -21.22 8.84 -11.68
C LEU A 194 -22.12 9.02 -12.91
N GLN A 195 -22.60 7.94 -13.49
CA GLN A 195 -23.50 7.97 -14.62
C GLN A 195 -24.90 8.50 -14.24
N ALA A 196 -25.42 8.07 -13.09
CA ALA A 196 -26.67 8.60 -12.52
C ALA A 196 -26.55 10.09 -12.14
N LEU A 197 -25.38 10.53 -11.64
CA LEU A 197 -25.11 11.93 -11.35
C LEU A 197 -25.05 12.77 -12.62
N ALA A 198 -24.39 12.28 -13.66
CA ALA A 198 -24.31 12.94 -14.97
C ALA A 198 -25.71 13.08 -15.61
N GLU A 199 -26.57 12.07 -15.54
CA GLU A 199 -27.96 12.11 -16.01
C GLU A 199 -28.79 13.13 -15.23
N ARG A 200 -28.61 13.20 -13.90
CA ARG A 200 -29.30 14.21 -13.06
C ARG A 200 -28.84 15.63 -13.37
N VAL A 201 -27.55 15.85 -13.62
CA VAL A 201 -27.03 17.16 -14.01
C VAL A 201 -27.62 17.58 -15.35
N SER A 202 -27.62 16.72 -16.36
CA SER A 202 -28.20 16.98 -17.68
C SER A 202 -29.72 17.28 -17.61
N ALA A 203 -30.47 16.55 -16.77
CA ALA A 203 -31.87 16.81 -16.55
C ALA A 203 -32.12 18.18 -15.88
N LEU A 204 -31.31 18.55 -14.90
CA LEU A 204 -31.39 19.86 -14.25
C LEU A 204 -31.05 21.00 -15.18
N GLU A 205 -30.02 20.83 -16.03
CA GLU A 205 -29.66 21.82 -17.05
C GLU A 205 -30.78 22.04 -18.06
N ALA A 206 -31.47 20.97 -18.52
CA ALA A 206 -32.63 21.06 -19.39
C ALA A 206 -33.80 21.80 -18.73
N LEU A 207 -34.03 21.51 -17.44
CA LEU A 207 -35.12 22.18 -16.68
C LEU A 207 -34.83 23.67 -16.45
N VAL A 208 -33.57 24.02 -16.21
CA VAL A 208 -33.11 25.42 -16.10
C VAL A 208 -33.31 26.16 -17.41
N ALA A 209 -32.92 25.53 -18.54
CA ALA A 209 -33.14 26.12 -19.87
C ALA A 209 -34.62 26.33 -20.18
N GLU A 210 -35.48 25.36 -19.84
CA GLU A 210 -36.92 25.50 -20.02
C GLU A 210 -37.50 26.64 -19.16
N LEU A 211 -37.09 26.73 -17.88
CA LEU A 211 -37.54 27.81 -16.98
C LEU A 211 -37.09 29.18 -17.47
N GLN A 212 -35.86 29.28 -18.00
CA GLN A 212 -35.37 30.53 -18.60
C GLN A 212 -36.17 30.95 -19.83
N GLN A 213 -36.57 29.99 -20.69
CA GLN A 213 -37.43 30.26 -21.84
C GLN A 213 -38.82 30.71 -21.40
N ARG A 214 -39.40 30.08 -20.38
CA ARG A 214 -40.71 30.48 -19.84
C ARG A 214 -40.67 31.86 -19.19
N LEU A 215 -39.60 32.21 -18.47
CA LEU A 215 -39.38 33.53 -17.90
C LEU A 215 -39.23 34.60 -18.99
N ALA A 216 -38.48 34.31 -20.04
CA ALA A 216 -38.32 35.20 -21.17
C ALA A 216 -39.66 35.43 -21.93
N ALA A 217 -40.50 34.41 -22.06
CA ALA A 217 -41.80 34.49 -22.69
C ALA A 217 -42.86 35.17 -21.79
N ALA A 218 -42.72 35.18 -20.48
CA ALA A 218 -43.66 35.83 -19.51
C ALA A 218 -43.26 37.27 -19.22
N GLY A 219 -42.08 37.74 -19.59
CA GLY A 219 -41.59 39.13 -19.43
C GLY A 219 -41.64 39.98 -20.69
N ALA A 220 -42.22 39.45 -21.79
CA ALA A 220 -42.54 40.16 -23.02
C ALA A 220 -44.04 40.41 -23.13
#